data_07c8f96ecf772ceebfe88f06d431ec85
#
_entry.id   07c8f96ecf772ceebfe88f06d431ec85
#
_cell.length_a   1.000
_cell.length_b   1.000
_cell.length_c   1.000
_cell.angle_alpha   90.00
_cell.angle_beta   90.00
_cell.angle_gamma   90.00
#
_symmetry.space_group_name_H-M   'P 1'
#
loop_
_entity.id
_entity.type
_entity.pdbx_description
1 polymer ?
#
loop_
_entity_poly.entity_id
_entity_poly.type
_entity_poly.pdbx_seq_one_letter_code
_entity_poly.pdbx_strand_id
1 'polypeptide(L)'
;LLQWIQRIMSTADLSSSGGASGDSSVPRKPQRAISPRVRILLVIVLTLFSLLLANGLYLSTITFSEWWTGLTYQNWFYQLMFLGHLVLGLLLVVPVIVFGFFHWKASHHRRNRRAVRIGYALMAIAIAVLVTGILLMRVGAFELRQQDLRRIVYWLHLIAPAAAIWLYWLHRLVGPRIKWHVGQRIAIATIACVGLLVIAQMQDPRKWNQTAPKEGEKYFQPSLARTATGNFIRPEALQNDEYCKKCHEGIYDDWFHSAHHFSSFNNPAYLYAIRETRKVVTERDGSVQASRWCAGCHDPVPFFTGAFDASDYDDVNHPTSQAGITCSVCHAISHVNSQRGNADYVIDEPVHYPFVYSDNPVLQKINEVLVKSKPAFHKAEMLKPFHKTEEFCSTCHKVHLPKEVTNYKEFLRGQNHYDSYLLSGVSGHGARSFYYPPKAAENCSSCHMPLQESNDFAAKFNGPDGKRTVHDHFFPG
;
A
#
# COMPACT_ATOMS: atom_id res chain seq x y z
N LEU A 1 31.93 0.59 9.53
CA LEU A 1 31.45 1.98 9.81
C LEU A 1 32.09 2.49 11.10
N LEU A 2 32.00 1.76 12.24
CA LEU A 2 32.60 2.12 13.55
C LEU A 2 34.13 2.30 13.47
N GLN A 3 34.86 1.39 12.83
CA GLN A 3 36.30 1.51 12.62
C GLN A 3 36.71 2.69 11.75
N TRP A 4 35.84 3.06 10.80
CA TRP A 4 36.06 4.23 9.94
C TRP A 4 35.83 5.53 10.69
N ILE A 5 34.84 5.57 11.61
CA ILE A 5 34.57 6.70 12.50
C ILE A 5 35.75 6.87 13.49
N GLN A 6 36.28 5.78 14.05
CA GLN A 6 37.46 5.81 14.94
C GLN A 6 38.72 6.32 14.23
N ARG A 7 38.97 5.90 12.97
CA ARG A 7 40.12 6.39 12.19
C ARG A 7 40.03 7.88 11.85
N ILE A 8 38.81 8.43 11.72
CA ILE A 8 38.59 9.85 11.51
C ILE A 8 38.85 10.63 12.81
N MET A 9 38.60 10.03 13.97
CA MET A 9 38.83 10.65 15.29
C MET A 9 40.29 10.62 15.68
N SER A 10 41.05 9.54 15.37
CA SER A 10 42.46 9.36 15.78
C SER A 10 43.48 10.24 15.05
N THR A 11 43.12 10.84 13.91
CA THR A 11 44.01 11.78 13.18
C THR A 11 43.94 13.23 13.68
N ALA A 12 43.26 13.50 14.80
CA ALA A 12 43.12 14.85 15.36
C ALA A 12 44.14 15.23 16.47
N ASP A 13 44.94 14.29 16.98
CA ASP A 13 45.73 14.48 18.22
C ASP A 13 47.26 14.53 18.04
N LEU A 14 47.80 14.85 16.89
CA LEU A 14 49.24 15.04 16.72
C LEU A 14 49.56 16.43 16.15
N SER A 15 49.63 17.45 17.00
CA SER A 15 50.57 18.57 16.91
C SER A 15 50.34 19.63 18.01
N SER A 16 50.93 19.44 19.15
CA SER A 16 51.20 20.55 20.08
C SER A 16 52.45 20.25 20.91
N SER A 17 53.61 20.69 20.47
CA SER A 17 54.73 21.05 21.34
C SER A 17 55.78 21.82 20.51
N GLY A 18 56.15 23.01 20.94
CA GLY A 18 57.22 23.79 20.35
C GLY A 18 57.03 25.30 20.61
N GLY A 19 57.51 25.78 21.77
CA GLY A 19 57.53 27.20 22.08
C GLY A 19 58.68 27.90 21.41
N ALA A 20 58.48 29.18 21.04
CA ALA A 20 59.52 30.22 20.94
C ALA A 20 58.84 31.58 20.89
N SER A 21 59.25 32.46 21.75
CA SER A 21 58.93 33.87 21.87
C SER A 21 59.49 34.71 20.68
N GLY A 22 58.71 35.62 20.13
CA GLY A 22 59.13 36.59 19.10
C GLY A 22 57.97 37.42 18.60
N ASP A 23 57.98 38.68 18.91
CA ASP A 23 57.12 39.75 18.47
C ASP A 23 57.06 39.81 16.95
N SER A 24 55.93 39.69 16.38
CA SER A 24 55.51 40.24 15.07
C SER A 24 54.14 39.70 14.72
N SER A 25 53.33 40.43 14.05
CA SER A 25 52.02 40.18 13.45
C SER A 25 51.84 38.71 13.07
N VAL A 26 51.36 37.89 14.02
CA VAL A 26 51.03 36.46 13.78
C VAL A 26 49.94 36.40 12.73
N PRO A 27 50.17 35.83 11.50
CA PRO A 27 49.11 35.63 10.54
C PRO A 27 48.07 34.71 11.21
N ARG A 28 46.90 35.25 11.49
CA ARG A 28 45.78 34.47 12.04
C ARG A 28 45.62 33.19 11.17
N LYS A 29 45.94 32.07 11.75
CA LYS A 29 45.75 30.77 11.08
C LYS A 29 44.34 30.77 10.46
N PRO A 30 44.18 30.39 9.17
CA PRO A 30 42.89 30.42 8.52
C PRO A 30 41.93 29.50 9.30
N GLN A 31 40.94 30.12 9.94
CA GLN A 31 39.92 29.39 10.69
C GLN A 31 39.28 28.30 9.77
N ARG A 32 39.34 27.05 10.19
CA ARG A 32 38.73 25.96 9.45
C ARG A 32 37.22 26.23 9.30
N ALA A 33 36.66 26.03 8.10
CA ALA A 33 35.23 26.23 7.83
C ALA A 33 34.34 25.26 8.63
N ILE A 34 34.91 24.15 9.08
CA ILE A 34 34.22 23.08 9.79
C ILE A 34 35.05 22.77 11.03
N SER A 35 34.52 23.08 12.22
CA SER A 35 35.10 22.67 13.50
C SER A 35 34.97 21.15 13.70
N PRO A 36 35.72 20.53 14.63
CA PRO A 36 35.58 19.09 14.88
C PRO A 36 34.15 18.66 15.22
N ARG A 37 33.42 19.43 16.03
CA ARG A 37 32.00 19.16 16.38
C ARG A 37 31.08 19.23 15.15
N VAL A 38 31.24 20.28 14.32
CA VAL A 38 30.47 20.45 13.08
C VAL A 38 30.81 19.35 12.07
N ARG A 39 32.02 18.77 12.12
CA ARG A 39 32.41 17.64 11.28
C ARG A 39 31.67 16.35 11.64
N ILE A 40 31.46 16.08 12.92
CA ILE A 40 30.65 14.93 13.37
C ILE A 40 29.22 15.07 12.82
N LEU A 41 28.63 16.26 12.97
CA LEU A 41 27.29 16.56 12.48
C LEU A 41 27.20 16.42 10.94
N LEU A 42 28.22 16.87 10.20
CA LEU A 42 28.30 16.63 8.75
C LEU A 42 28.32 15.13 8.39
N VAL A 43 29.07 14.32 9.16
CA VAL A 43 29.09 12.86 8.93
C VAL A 43 27.69 12.25 9.16
N ILE A 44 27.00 12.66 10.23
CA ILE A 44 25.63 12.23 10.50
C ILE A 44 24.70 12.60 9.33
N VAL A 45 24.72 13.88 8.89
CA VAL A 45 23.91 14.36 7.76
C VAL A 45 24.21 13.54 6.50
N LEU A 46 25.48 13.34 6.15
CA LEU A 46 25.85 12.60 4.93
C LEU A 46 25.48 11.12 5.03
N THR A 47 25.57 10.50 6.20
CA THR A 47 25.16 9.10 6.42
C THR A 47 23.65 8.95 6.26
N LEU A 48 22.86 9.78 6.93
CA LEU A 48 21.40 9.76 6.83
C LEU A 48 20.94 10.06 5.38
N PHE A 49 21.57 11.03 4.74
CA PHE A 49 21.28 11.35 3.34
C PHE A 49 21.62 10.20 2.39
N SER A 50 22.75 9.50 2.61
CA SER A 50 23.14 8.35 1.79
C SER A 50 22.17 7.17 1.95
N LEU A 51 21.70 6.91 3.18
CA LEU A 51 20.68 5.90 3.46
C LEU A 51 19.34 6.26 2.79
N LEU A 52 18.92 7.53 2.92
CA LEU A 52 17.72 8.04 2.25
C LEU A 52 17.83 7.99 0.74
N LEU A 53 19.02 8.27 0.19
CA LEU A 53 19.26 8.18 -1.25
C LEU A 53 19.12 6.74 -1.75
N ALA A 54 19.75 5.78 -1.07
CA ALA A 54 19.63 4.36 -1.43
C ALA A 54 18.19 3.88 -1.36
N ASN A 55 17.50 4.21 -0.26
CA ASN A 55 16.09 3.87 -0.07
C ASN A 55 15.19 4.58 -1.09
N GLY A 56 15.40 5.88 -1.34
CA GLY A 56 14.64 6.65 -2.32
C GLY A 56 14.83 6.14 -3.77
N LEU A 57 16.04 5.74 -4.15
CA LEU A 57 16.30 5.09 -5.44
C LEU A 57 15.55 3.77 -5.57
N TYR A 58 15.57 2.94 -4.51
CA TYR A 58 14.77 1.71 -4.47
C TYR A 58 13.28 2.00 -4.65
N LEU A 59 12.69 2.91 -3.85
CA LEU A 59 11.27 3.27 -3.94
C LEU A 59 10.91 3.84 -5.33
N SER A 60 11.81 4.63 -5.92
CA SER A 60 11.63 5.19 -7.26
C SER A 60 11.69 4.11 -8.34
N THR A 61 12.56 3.10 -8.19
CA THR A 61 12.65 1.97 -9.12
C THR A 61 11.34 1.19 -9.14
N ILE A 62 10.77 0.87 -7.98
CA ILE A 62 9.47 0.19 -7.90
C ILE A 62 8.36 1.04 -8.55
N THR A 63 8.29 2.34 -8.21
CA THR A 63 7.29 3.24 -8.81
C THR A 63 7.44 3.37 -10.33
N PHE A 64 8.68 3.40 -10.84
CA PHE A 64 8.94 3.41 -12.28
C PHE A 64 8.53 2.09 -12.95
N SER A 65 8.83 0.95 -12.31
CA SER A 65 8.44 -0.37 -12.82
C SER A 65 6.91 -0.49 -12.92
N GLU A 66 6.17 -0.02 -11.90
CA GLU A 66 4.71 0.02 -11.91
C GLU A 66 4.16 0.90 -13.04
N TRP A 67 4.75 2.08 -13.24
CA TRP A 67 4.35 2.97 -14.33
C TRP A 67 4.62 2.35 -15.71
N TRP A 68 5.75 1.64 -15.86
CA TRP A 68 6.15 1.01 -17.12
C TRP A 68 5.30 -0.21 -17.49
N THR A 69 4.99 -1.05 -16.52
CA THR A 69 4.30 -2.34 -16.74
C THR A 69 2.80 -2.27 -16.53
N GLY A 70 2.30 -1.26 -15.81
CA GLY A 70 0.90 -1.19 -15.36
C GLY A 70 0.56 -2.18 -14.22
N LEU A 71 1.54 -2.95 -13.74
CA LEU A 71 1.36 -3.91 -12.65
C LEU A 71 1.72 -3.30 -11.29
N THR A 72 1.21 -3.85 -10.20
CA THR A 72 1.53 -3.44 -8.83
C THR A 72 2.65 -4.31 -8.27
N TYR A 73 3.77 -3.69 -7.89
CA TYR A 73 4.93 -4.38 -7.30
C TYR A 73 5.12 -4.06 -5.82
N GLN A 74 4.23 -3.25 -5.24
CA GLN A 74 4.33 -2.85 -3.84
C GLN A 74 3.86 -4.00 -2.95
N ASN A 75 4.75 -4.49 -2.10
CA ASN A 75 4.50 -5.57 -1.15
C ASN A 75 4.86 -5.12 0.29
N TRP A 76 4.83 -6.04 1.25
CA TRP A 76 5.18 -5.77 2.65
C TRP A 76 6.57 -5.16 2.82
N PHE A 77 7.56 -5.65 2.06
CA PHE A 77 8.92 -5.11 2.12
C PHE A 77 8.96 -3.66 1.65
N TYR A 78 8.25 -3.36 0.56
CA TYR A 78 8.10 -1.99 0.08
C TYR A 78 7.48 -1.07 1.15
N GLN A 79 6.46 -1.52 1.86
CA GLN A 79 5.81 -0.74 2.90
C GLN A 79 6.76 -0.43 4.07
N LEU A 80 7.55 -1.42 4.50
CA LEU A 80 8.59 -1.22 5.51
C LEU A 80 9.66 -0.24 5.05
N MET A 81 10.07 -0.30 3.79
CA MET A 81 11.04 0.63 3.22
C MET A 81 10.45 2.04 3.10
N PHE A 82 9.18 2.16 2.76
CA PHE A 82 8.48 3.45 2.76
C PHE A 82 8.40 4.06 4.17
N LEU A 83 8.03 3.28 5.18
CA LEU A 83 8.09 3.70 6.57
C LEU A 83 9.51 4.13 6.96
N GLY A 84 10.52 3.35 6.60
CA GLY A 84 11.93 3.68 6.82
C GLY A 84 12.33 5.01 6.18
N HIS A 85 11.81 5.31 4.97
CA HIS A 85 12.03 6.60 4.30
C HIS A 85 11.48 7.77 5.12
N LEU A 86 10.26 7.65 5.63
CA LEU A 86 9.64 8.69 6.47
C LEU A 86 10.42 8.91 7.76
N VAL A 87 10.77 7.82 8.46
CA VAL A 87 11.54 7.90 9.73
C VAL A 87 12.92 8.53 9.51
N LEU A 88 13.67 8.05 8.51
CA LEU A 88 14.99 8.62 8.19
C LEU A 88 14.90 10.08 7.75
N GLY A 89 13.83 10.43 7.01
CA GLY A 89 13.57 11.81 6.59
C GLY A 89 13.33 12.72 7.79
N LEU A 90 12.51 12.32 8.74
CA LEU A 90 12.26 13.06 9.98
C LEU A 90 13.53 13.18 10.84
N LEU A 91 14.30 12.10 10.96
CA LEU A 91 15.58 12.11 11.68
C LEU A 91 16.61 13.05 11.05
N LEU A 92 16.53 13.29 9.73
CA LEU A 92 17.45 14.16 9.01
C LEU A 92 17.15 15.65 9.27
N VAL A 93 15.92 16.04 9.62
CA VAL A 93 15.48 17.45 9.76
C VAL A 93 16.39 18.21 10.73
N VAL A 94 16.53 17.73 11.96
CA VAL A 94 17.29 18.43 13.00
C VAL A 94 18.77 18.52 12.65
N PRO A 95 19.48 17.43 12.27
CA PRO A 95 20.89 17.51 11.88
C PRO A 95 21.15 18.46 10.72
N VAL A 96 20.28 18.53 9.70
CA VAL A 96 20.47 19.43 8.55
C VAL A 96 20.32 20.88 8.97
N ILE A 97 19.30 21.23 9.77
CA ILE A 97 19.08 22.60 10.25
C ILE A 97 20.25 23.04 11.13
N VAL A 98 20.66 22.23 12.10
CA VAL A 98 21.74 22.53 13.02
C VAL A 98 23.09 22.64 12.27
N PHE A 99 23.37 21.71 11.36
CA PHE A 99 24.58 21.78 10.53
C PHE A 99 24.55 23.02 9.63
N GLY A 100 23.44 23.29 8.96
CA GLY A 100 23.28 24.44 8.08
C GLY A 100 23.53 25.74 8.81
N PHE A 101 22.96 25.91 10.00
CA PHE A 101 23.13 27.09 10.83
C PHE A 101 24.60 27.31 11.23
N PHE A 102 25.26 26.30 11.82
CA PHE A 102 26.67 26.44 12.25
C PHE A 102 27.63 26.60 11.07
N HIS A 103 27.38 25.90 9.99
CA HIS A 103 28.21 26.00 8.78
C HIS A 103 28.03 27.40 8.12
N TRP A 104 26.81 27.88 8.03
CA TRP A 104 26.51 29.22 7.54
C TRP A 104 27.23 30.29 8.40
N LYS A 105 27.08 30.25 9.72
CA LYS A 105 27.73 31.20 10.65
C LYS A 105 29.26 31.22 10.49
N ALA A 106 29.88 30.08 10.18
CA ALA A 106 31.32 29.96 10.00
C ALA A 106 31.81 30.30 8.57
N SER A 107 30.92 30.38 7.59
CA SER A 107 31.33 30.44 6.17
C SER A 107 30.85 31.67 5.41
N HIS A 108 29.82 32.40 5.85
CA HIS A 108 29.22 33.51 5.09
C HIS A 108 30.15 34.71 4.88
N HIS A 109 31.14 34.93 5.73
CA HIS A 109 32.14 36.02 5.60
C HIS A 109 33.35 35.67 4.72
N ARG A 110 33.43 34.46 4.18
CA ARG A 110 34.61 34.02 3.45
C ARG A 110 34.79 34.70 2.11
N ARG A 111 36.07 34.94 1.72
CA ARG A 111 36.45 35.63 0.47
C ARG A 111 36.00 34.85 -0.79
N ASN A 112 35.87 33.49 -0.73
CA ASN A 112 35.43 32.67 -1.87
C ASN A 112 33.91 32.79 -2.08
N ARG A 113 33.50 33.88 -2.74
CA ARG A 113 32.08 34.20 -2.99
C ARG A 113 31.37 33.13 -3.84
N ARG A 114 32.08 32.43 -4.74
CA ARG A 114 31.48 31.33 -5.53
C ARG A 114 31.05 30.18 -4.62
N ALA A 115 31.95 29.75 -3.72
CA ALA A 115 31.61 28.66 -2.77
C ALA A 115 30.45 29.05 -1.84
N VAL A 116 30.40 30.33 -1.41
CA VAL A 116 29.32 30.83 -0.54
C VAL A 116 27.98 30.85 -1.26
N ARG A 117 27.93 31.32 -2.53
CA ARG A 117 26.68 31.33 -3.33
C ARG A 117 26.16 29.92 -3.60
N ILE A 118 27.04 28.98 -3.99
CA ILE A 118 26.65 27.57 -4.20
C ILE A 118 26.19 26.97 -2.87
N GLY A 119 26.82 27.31 -1.74
CA GLY A 119 26.40 26.86 -0.41
C GLY A 119 24.99 27.32 -0.04
N TYR A 120 24.62 28.60 -0.37
CA TYR A 120 23.25 29.08 -0.19
C TYR A 120 22.23 28.33 -1.07
N ALA A 121 22.56 28.09 -2.34
CA ALA A 121 21.71 27.29 -3.22
C ALA A 121 21.50 25.87 -2.68
N LEU A 122 22.58 25.22 -2.22
CA LEU A 122 22.51 23.89 -1.61
C LEU A 122 21.64 23.89 -0.34
N MET A 123 21.75 24.90 0.50
CA MET A 123 20.92 25.03 1.70
C MET A 123 19.44 25.23 1.35
N ALA A 124 19.15 26.08 0.36
CA ALA A 124 17.79 26.30 -0.12
C ALA A 124 17.15 25.01 -0.66
N ILE A 125 17.89 24.23 -1.46
CA ILE A 125 17.42 22.92 -1.96
C ILE A 125 17.25 21.92 -0.84
N ALA A 126 18.16 21.87 0.15
CA ALA A 126 18.01 20.98 1.30
C ALA A 126 16.75 21.31 2.11
N ILE A 127 16.47 22.59 2.34
CA ILE A 127 15.22 23.03 3.00
C ILE A 127 14.01 22.64 2.14
N ALA A 128 14.06 22.82 0.82
CA ALA A 128 12.98 22.45 -0.09
C ALA A 128 12.68 20.94 -0.03
N VAL A 129 13.70 20.09 0.02
CA VAL A 129 13.53 18.62 0.20
C VAL A 129 12.82 18.30 1.50
N LEU A 130 13.22 18.93 2.62
CA LEU A 130 12.59 18.69 3.93
C LEU A 130 11.14 19.18 3.95
N VAL A 131 10.88 20.39 3.46
CA VAL A 131 9.53 20.97 3.42
C VAL A 131 8.61 20.14 2.53
N THR A 132 9.05 19.79 1.32
CA THR A 132 8.24 18.96 0.41
C THR A 132 7.97 17.57 0.99
N GLY A 133 8.93 16.97 1.69
CA GLY A 133 8.74 15.71 2.38
C GLY A 133 7.65 15.79 3.46
N ILE A 134 7.69 16.81 4.30
CA ILE A 134 6.67 17.04 5.35
C ILE A 134 5.29 17.30 4.73
N LEU A 135 5.20 18.11 3.68
CA LEU A 135 3.94 18.39 2.99
C LEU A 135 3.31 17.12 2.37
N LEU A 136 4.13 16.19 1.87
CA LEU A 136 3.67 14.94 1.30
C LEU A 136 3.13 13.96 2.35
N MET A 137 3.53 14.07 3.61
CA MET A 137 3.07 13.21 4.71
C MET A 137 1.60 13.44 5.10
N ARG A 138 0.97 14.55 4.71
CA ARG A 138 -0.43 14.89 5.03
C ARG A 138 -0.76 14.82 6.53
N VAL A 139 0.07 15.42 7.36
CA VAL A 139 -0.13 15.45 8.81
C VAL A 139 -0.84 16.73 9.23
N GLY A 140 -2.00 16.59 9.86
CA GLY A 140 -2.74 17.69 10.48
C GLY A 140 -3.10 18.82 9.51
N ALA A 141 -2.81 20.07 9.89
CA ALA A 141 -3.10 21.27 9.09
C ALA A 141 -2.33 21.37 7.76
N PHE A 142 -1.28 20.57 7.58
CA PHE A 142 -0.45 20.53 6.36
C PHE A 142 -0.95 19.54 5.30
N GLU A 143 -2.22 19.18 5.35
CA GLU A 143 -2.80 18.25 4.40
C GLU A 143 -3.03 18.90 3.03
N LEU A 144 -2.23 18.54 2.03
CA LEU A 144 -2.44 18.93 0.64
C LEU A 144 -3.55 18.10 0.01
N ARG A 145 -4.78 18.61 -0.01
CA ARG A 145 -5.96 17.95 -0.62
C ARG A 145 -6.01 18.13 -2.14
N GLN A 146 -5.52 19.25 -2.64
CA GLN A 146 -5.55 19.56 -4.07
C GLN A 146 -4.57 18.67 -4.85
N GLN A 147 -5.08 17.87 -5.77
CA GLN A 147 -4.30 16.84 -6.49
C GLN A 147 -3.16 17.44 -7.33
N ASP A 148 -3.41 18.53 -8.04
CA ASP A 148 -2.39 19.16 -8.91
C ASP A 148 -1.23 19.74 -8.10
N LEU A 149 -1.53 20.46 -7.02
CA LEU A 149 -0.51 20.97 -6.13
C LEU A 149 0.32 19.85 -5.52
N ARG A 150 -0.33 18.75 -5.10
CA ARG A 150 0.37 17.57 -4.59
C ARG A 150 1.29 16.94 -5.63
N ARG A 151 0.86 16.87 -6.90
CA ARG A 151 1.69 16.37 -8.00
C ARG A 151 2.94 17.24 -8.19
N ILE A 152 2.80 18.55 -8.14
CA ILE A 152 3.94 19.48 -8.22
C ILE A 152 4.91 19.24 -7.05
N VAL A 153 4.41 19.19 -5.81
CA VAL A 153 5.23 18.94 -4.61
C VAL A 153 5.93 17.58 -4.69
N TYR A 154 5.26 16.57 -5.20
CA TYR A 154 5.85 15.22 -5.39
C TYR A 154 7.03 15.27 -6.38
N TRP A 155 6.86 15.90 -7.54
CA TRP A 155 7.95 16.03 -8.52
C TRP A 155 9.11 16.89 -7.99
N LEU A 156 8.81 17.95 -7.26
CA LEU A 156 9.84 18.75 -6.58
C LEU A 156 10.63 17.88 -5.58
N HIS A 157 9.94 17.06 -4.77
CA HIS A 157 10.60 16.17 -3.82
C HIS A 157 11.45 15.10 -4.50
N LEU A 158 11.04 14.61 -5.66
CA LEU A 158 11.77 13.59 -6.42
C LEU A 158 13.04 14.17 -7.08
N ILE A 159 12.96 15.38 -7.63
CA ILE A 159 14.05 16.01 -8.40
C ILE A 159 15.06 16.74 -7.48
N ALA A 160 14.61 17.34 -6.41
CA ALA A 160 15.44 18.14 -5.51
C ALA A 160 16.65 17.39 -4.91
N PRO A 161 16.59 16.09 -4.54
CA PRO A 161 17.77 15.34 -4.09
C PRO A 161 18.86 15.23 -5.16
N ALA A 162 18.50 15.07 -6.43
CA ALA A 162 19.47 15.03 -7.53
C ALA A 162 20.15 16.40 -7.71
N ALA A 163 19.37 17.50 -7.63
CA ALA A 163 19.89 18.86 -7.62
C ALA A 163 20.81 19.11 -6.39
N ALA A 164 20.45 18.58 -5.23
CA ALA A 164 21.30 18.69 -4.02
C ALA A 164 22.65 17.98 -4.21
N ILE A 165 22.67 16.79 -4.81
CA ILE A 165 23.91 16.04 -5.11
C ILE A 165 24.77 16.86 -6.08
N TRP A 166 24.18 17.39 -7.14
CA TRP A 166 24.88 18.21 -8.13
C TRP A 166 25.45 19.49 -7.52
N LEU A 167 24.66 20.22 -6.73
CA LEU A 167 25.14 21.43 -6.04
C LEU A 167 26.20 21.11 -4.98
N TYR A 168 26.05 19.98 -4.26
CA TYR A 168 27.09 19.52 -3.33
C TYR A 168 28.40 19.24 -4.06
N TRP A 169 28.35 18.60 -5.21
CA TRP A 169 29.53 18.35 -6.04
C TRP A 169 30.18 19.66 -6.50
N LEU A 170 29.40 20.62 -7.03
CA LEU A 170 29.91 21.95 -7.39
C LEU A 170 30.50 22.69 -6.18
N HIS A 171 29.86 22.62 -5.03
CA HIS A 171 30.38 23.22 -3.79
C HIS A 171 31.73 22.62 -3.38
N ARG A 172 31.92 21.34 -3.61
CA ARG A 172 33.18 20.63 -3.35
C ARG A 172 34.27 20.95 -4.37
N LEU A 173 33.94 21.17 -5.65
CA LEU A 173 34.89 21.56 -6.69
C LEU A 173 35.54 22.92 -6.40
N VAL A 174 34.78 23.86 -5.86
CA VAL A 174 35.26 25.21 -5.54
C VAL A 174 35.99 25.27 -4.18
N GLY A 175 35.92 24.19 -3.41
CA GLY A 175 36.49 24.02 -2.07
C GLY A 175 37.86 23.29 -2.05
N PRO A 176 38.24 22.71 -0.89
CA PRO A 176 39.44 21.88 -0.78
C PRO A 176 39.41 20.65 -1.69
N ARG A 177 40.60 20.11 -2.06
CA ARG A 177 40.74 18.93 -2.94
C ARG A 177 39.77 17.80 -2.58
N ILE A 178 39.06 17.31 -3.59
CA ILE A 178 38.09 16.21 -3.45
C ILE A 178 38.84 14.89 -3.28
N LYS A 179 38.44 14.10 -2.27
CA LYS A 179 38.92 12.72 -2.10
C LYS A 179 38.04 11.77 -2.89
N TRP A 180 38.31 11.64 -4.20
CA TRP A 180 37.51 10.84 -5.13
C TRP A 180 37.25 9.42 -4.67
N HIS A 181 38.25 8.74 -4.07
CA HIS A 181 38.11 7.37 -3.55
C HIS A 181 37.01 7.24 -2.49
N VAL A 182 36.71 8.29 -1.71
CA VAL A 182 35.59 8.30 -0.75
C VAL A 182 34.27 8.34 -1.46
N GLY A 183 34.15 9.22 -2.47
CA GLY A 183 32.94 9.33 -3.30
C GLY A 183 32.63 8.02 -4.06
N GLN A 184 33.65 7.39 -4.64
CA GLN A 184 33.50 6.10 -5.32
C GLN A 184 33.02 4.99 -4.36
N ARG A 185 33.62 4.89 -3.14
CA ARG A 185 33.17 3.90 -2.14
C ARG A 185 31.72 4.12 -1.73
N ILE A 186 31.31 5.35 -1.53
CA ILE A 186 29.91 5.68 -1.19
C ILE A 186 28.99 5.29 -2.37
N ALA A 187 29.35 5.63 -3.59
CA ALA A 187 28.55 5.27 -4.77
C ALA A 187 28.41 3.75 -4.93
N ILE A 188 29.50 3.00 -4.81
CA ILE A 188 29.47 1.53 -4.87
C ILE A 188 28.61 0.96 -3.75
N ALA A 189 28.77 1.45 -2.52
CA ALA A 189 27.96 0.99 -1.38
C ALA A 189 26.48 1.30 -1.58
N THR A 190 26.14 2.46 -2.14
CA THR A 190 24.75 2.83 -2.45
C THR A 190 24.16 1.91 -3.51
N ILE A 191 24.88 1.65 -4.60
CA ILE A 191 24.42 0.75 -5.69
C ILE A 191 24.26 -0.68 -5.15
N ALA A 192 25.22 -1.17 -4.36
CA ALA A 192 25.12 -2.49 -3.73
C ALA A 192 23.91 -2.57 -2.79
N CYS A 193 23.68 -1.53 -1.99
CA CYS A 193 22.51 -1.46 -1.11
C CYS A 193 21.20 -1.50 -1.90
N VAL A 194 21.07 -0.71 -2.96
CA VAL A 194 19.88 -0.74 -3.84
C VAL A 194 19.68 -2.13 -4.45
N GLY A 195 20.74 -2.77 -4.93
CA GLY A 195 20.67 -4.13 -5.45
C GLY A 195 20.16 -5.13 -4.42
N LEU A 196 20.67 -5.07 -3.19
CA LEU A 196 20.19 -5.91 -2.08
C LEU A 196 18.72 -5.65 -1.74
N LEU A 197 18.29 -4.39 -1.74
CA LEU A 197 16.90 -4.04 -1.50
C LEU A 197 15.97 -4.58 -2.60
N VAL A 198 16.39 -4.52 -3.87
CA VAL A 198 15.63 -5.09 -4.99
C VAL A 198 15.55 -6.62 -4.89
N ILE A 199 16.64 -7.29 -4.50
CA ILE A 199 16.63 -8.75 -4.24
C ILE A 199 15.66 -9.08 -3.10
N ALA A 200 15.70 -8.32 -1.98
CA ALA A 200 14.78 -8.51 -0.87
C ALA A 200 13.31 -8.28 -1.26
N GLN A 201 13.05 -7.33 -2.16
CA GLN A 201 11.73 -7.07 -2.73
C GLN A 201 11.14 -8.29 -3.46
N MET A 202 11.97 -9.10 -4.10
CA MET A 202 11.53 -10.29 -4.84
C MET A 202 11.09 -11.43 -3.92
N GLN A 203 11.36 -11.33 -2.62
CA GLN A 203 11.01 -12.35 -1.64
C GLN A 203 9.59 -12.10 -1.14
N ASP A 204 8.73 -13.10 -1.27
CA ASP A 204 7.37 -13.08 -0.73
C ASP A 204 7.23 -14.12 0.38
N PRO A 205 7.16 -13.71 1.66
CA PRO A 205 7.03 -14.64 2.80
C PRO A 205 5.79 -15.52 2.71
N ARG A 206 4.72 -15.07 2.05
CA ARG A 206 3.48 -15.83 1.89
C ARG A 206 3.68 -17.09 1.06
N LYS A 207 4.65 -17.10 0.13
CA LYS A 207 4.99 -18.26 -0.70
C LYS A 207 5.77 -19.35 0.05
N TRP A 208 6.50 -18.95 1.10
CA TRP A 208 7.30 -19.92 1.88
C TRP A 208 6.58 -20.43 3.11
N ASN A 209 5.70 -19.60 3.68
CA ASN A 209 4.99 -19.91 4.91
C ASN A 209 3.65 -20.58 4.57
N GLN A 210 3.72 -21.86 4.24
CA GLN A 210 2.51 -22.69 4.08
C GLN A 210 2.04 -23.12 5.47
N THR A 211 0.97 -22.48 5.93
CA THR A 211 0.42 -22.73 7.27
C THR A 211 -0.72 -23.76 7.25
N ALA A 212 -1.66 -23.63 6.36
CA ALA A 212 -2.84 -24.50 6.16
C ALA A 212 -3.65 -23.96 4.95
N PRO A 213 -4.50 -24.77 4.30
CA PRO A 213 -4.70 -26.20 4.49
C PRO A 213 -3.61 -27.05 3.82
N LYS A 214 -3.45 -28.31 4.27
CA LYS A 214 -2.46 -29.24 3.67
C LYS A 214 -2.75 -29.55 2.21
N GLU A 215 -4.01 -29.54 1.83
CA GLU A 215 -4.53 -29.81 0.49
C GLU A 215 -4.31 -28.63 -0.48
N GLY A 216 -3.90 -27.46 0.03
CA GLY A 216 -3.77 -26.25 -0.74
C GLY A 216 -5.09 -25.83 -1.40
N GLU A 217 -5.06 -25.43 -2.66
CA GLU A 217 -6.26 -24.99 -3.40
C GLU A 217 -7.39 -26.04 -3.45
N LYS A 218 -7.07 -27.32 -3.39
CA LYS A 218 -8.07 -28.39 -3.43
C LYS A 218 -8.99 -28.40 -2.21
N TYR A 219 -8.53 -27.85 -1.11
CA TYR A 219 -9.37 -27.70 0.08
C TYR A 219 -10.68 -27.00 -0.23
N PHE A 220 -10.66 -25.98 -1.05
CA PHE A 220 -11.82 -25.10 -1.29
C PHE A 220 -12.91 -25.75 -2.18
N GLN A 221 -12.63 -26.89 -2.78
CA GLN A 221 -13.64 -27.61 -3.59
C GLN A 221 -14.80 -28.16 -2.73
N PRO A 222 -16.04 -28.20 -3.27
CA PRO A 222 -16.43 -27.99 -4.68
C PRO A 222 -16.71 -26.52 -5.06
N SER A 223 -16.52 -25.55 -4.16
CA SER A 223 -16.49 -24.14 -4.58
C SER A 223 -15.37 -23.92 -5.59
N LEU A 224 -15.57 -23.03 -6.54
CA LEU A 224 -14.50 -22.62 -7.47
C LEU A 224 -13.64 -21.49 -6.88
N ALA A 225 -14.07 -20.90 -5.75
CA ALA A 225 -13.28 -19.89 -5.03
C ALA A 225 -12.02 -20.51 -4.44
N ARG A 226 -10.92 -19.79 -4.49
CA ARG A 226 -9.64 -20.20 -3.94
C ARG A 226 -8.79 -19.00 -3.53
N THR A 227 -7.84 -19.25 -2.64
CA THR A 227 -6.85 -18.23 -2.29
C THR A 227 -5.67 -18.27 -3.27
N ALA A 228 -5.03 -17.11 -3.48
CA ALA A 228 -3.90 -16.98 -4.42
C ALA A 228 -2.68 -17.85 -4.02
N THR A 229 -2.55 -18.16 -2.73
CA THR A 229 -1.41 -18.92 -2.18
C THR A 229 -1.74 -20.37 -1.85
N GLY A 230 -3.02 -20.77 -1.91
CA GLY A 230 -3.50 -22.05 -1.38
C GLY A 230 -3.56 -22.11 0.15
N ASN A 231 -3.21 -21.03 0.86
CA ASN A 231 -3.25 -20.92 2.32
C ASN A 231 -4.58 -20.31 2.79
N PHE A 232 -4.92 -20.54 4.07
CA PHE A 232 -5.95 -19.76 4.72
C PHE A 232 -5.51 -18.29 4.90
N ILE A 233 -6.50 -17.42 4.94
CA ILE A 233 -6.34 -15.98 5.21
C ILE A 233 -6.76 -15.71 6.65
N ARG A 234 -6.06 -14.82 7.34
CA ARG A 234 -6.38 -14.48 8.74
C ARG A 234 -7.76 -13.79 8.85
N PRO A 235 -8.55 -14.10 9.89
CA PRO A 235 -9.84 -13.44 10.09
C PRO A 235 -9.76 -11.92 10.11
N GLU A 236 -8.74 -11.36 10.77
CA GLU A 236 -8.54 -9.91 10.87
C GLU A 236 -8.33 -9.24 9.50
N ALA A 237 -7.80 -9.98 8.52
CA ALA A 237 -7.61 -9.47 7.16
C ALA A 237 -8.93 -9.42 6.37
N LEU A 238 -9.86 -10.33 6.67
CA LEU A 238 -11.16 -10.42 6.00
C LEU A 238 -12.28 -9.69 6.72
N GLN A 239 -12.13 -9.36 8.02
CA GLN A 239 -13.11 -8.67 8.85
C GLN A 239 -12.57 -7.35 9.39
N ASN A 240 -12.12 -6.46 8.49
CA ASN A 240 -11.51 -5.19 8.87
C ASN A 240 -12.41 -3.98 8.58
N ASP A 241 -13.72 -4.19 8.59
CA ASP A 241 -14.72 -3.21 8.16
C ASP A 241 -14.75 -1.97 9.06
N GLU A 242 -14.62 -2.14 10.37
CA GLU A 242 -14.53 -1.03 11.34
C GLU A 242 -13.30 -0.13 11.11
N TYR A 243 -12.21 -0.70 10.62
CA TYR A 243 -11.06 0.11 10.22
C TYR A 243 -11.35 0.92 8.94
N CYS A 244 -12.04 0.32 7.97
CA CYS A 244 -12.47 0.99 6.74
C CYS A 244 -13.42 2.16 7.06
N LYS A 245 -14.36 1.97 7.98
CA LYS A 245 -15.31 2.99 8.48
C LYS A 245 -14.63 4.28 8.91
N LYS A 246 -13.45 4.22 9.50
CA LYS A 246 -12.71 5.43 9.97
C LYS A 246 -12.47 6.48 8.88
N CYS A 247 -12.47 6.07 7.61
CA CYS A 247 -12.24 6.96 6.47
C CYS A 247 -13.38 6.91 5.44
N HIS A 248 -14.16 5.82 5.42
CA HIS A 248 -15.22 5.52 4.46
C HIS A 248 -16.57 5.31 5.17
N GLU A 249 -16.93 6.23 6.09
CA GLU A 249 -18.09 6.10 6.96
C GLU A 249 -19.40 5.96 6.16
N GLY A 250 -19.66 6.81 5.17
CA GLY A 250 -20.87 6.74 4.36
C GLY A 250 -20.97 5.45 3.55
N ILE A 251 -19.85 5.00 2.96
CA ILE A 251 -19.79 3.72 2.21
C ILE A 251 -20.03 2.54 3.16
N TYR A 252 -19.47 2.60 4.38
CA TYR A 252 -19.68 1.57 5.39
C TYR A 252 -21.16 1.50 5.82
N ASP A 253 -21.79 2.64 6.04
CA ASP A 253 -23.19 2.70 6.48
C ASP A 253 -24.14 2.15 5.41
N ASP A 254 -23.89 2.45 4.13
CA ASP A 254 -24.64 1.87 3.01
C ASP A 254 -24.47 0.34 2.99
N TRP A 255 -23.22 -0.16 3.04
CA TRP A 255 -22.93 -1.60 3.04
C TRP A 255 -23.52 -2.31 4.26
N PHE A 256 -23.44 -1.71 5.46
CA PHE A 256 -23.93 -2.30 6.70
C PHE A 256 -25.44 -2.62 6.64
N HIS A 257 -26.20 -1.87 5.87
CA HIS A 257 -27.63 -2.09 5.65
C HIS A 257 -27.95 -2.89 4.37
N SER A 258 -26.94 -3.37 3.66
CA SER A 258 -27.10 -4.09 2.40
C SER A 258 -27.36 -5.59 2.58
N ALA A 259 -27.92 -6.22 1.55
CA ALA A 259 -28.08 -7.65 1.48
C ALA A 259 -26.74 -8.41 1.52
N HIS A 260 -25.65 -7.78 1.10
CA HIS A 260 -24.31 -8.40 1.15
C HIS A 260 -23.81 -8.57 2.58
N HIS A 261 -24.05 -7.59 3.47
CA HIS A 261 -23.76 -7.75 4.88
C HIS A 261 -24.62 -8.87 5.53
N PHE A 262 -25.86 -9.02 5.10
CA PHE A 262 -26.79 -10.05 5.60
C PHE A 262 -26.79 -11.31 4.73
N SER A 263 -25.66 -11.74 4.19
CA SER A 263 -25.58 -12.87 3.26
C SER A 263 -25.21 -14.20 3.90
N SER A 264 -24.70 -14.19 5.14
CA SER A 264 -24.12 -15.32 5.86
C SER A 264 -25.10 -15.92 6.89
N PHE A 265 -24.61 -16.56 7.94
CA PHE A 265 -25.41 -17.14 9.02
C PHE A 265 -26.26 -16.09 9.78
N ASN A 266 -26.02 -14.80 9.55
CA ASN A 266 -26.88 -13.71 10.01
C ASN A 266 -28.20 -13.56 9.22
N ASN A 267 -28.38 -14.30 8.12
CA ASN A 267 -29.61 -14.35 7.35
C ASN A 267 -30.43 -15.59 7.73
N PRO A 268 -31.62 -15.46 8.31
CA PRO A 268 -32.39 -16.60 8.81
C PRO A 268 -32.74 -17.65 7.73
N ALA A 269 -33.03 -17.20 6.50
CA ALA A 269 -33.36 -18.11 5.41
C ALA A 269 -32.12 -18.91 4.97
N TYR A 270 -30.98 -18.24 4.85
CA TYR A 270 -29.72 -18.89 4.53
C TYR A 270 -29.28 -19.83 5.68
N LEU A 271 -29.35 -19.37 6.93
CA LEU A 271 -29.02 -20.16 8.12
C LEU A 271 -29.75 -21.49 8.14
N TYR A 272 -31.06 -21.47 7.87
CA TYR A 272 -31.84 -22.70 7.78
C TYR A 272 -31.33 -23.61 6.65
N ALA A 273 -31.18 -23.05 5.46
CA ALA A 273 -30.75 -23.82 4.27
C ALA A 273 -29.36 -24.44 4.44
N ILE A 274 -28.41 -23.70 4.98
CA ILE A 274 -27.02 -24.19 5.16
C ILE A 274 -26.94 -25.24 6.27
N ARG A 275 -27.70 -25.10 7.38
CA ARG A 275 -27.77 -26.13 8.43
C ARG A 275 -28.30 -27.43 7.87
N GLU A 276 -29.40 -27.42 7.14
CA GLU A 276 -29.96 -28.63 6.48
C GLU A 276 -28.96 -29.21 5.48
N THR A 277 -28.33 -28.37 4.66
CA THR A 277 -27.31 -28.86 3.71
C THR A 277 -26.15 -29.53 4.45
N ARG A 278 -25.58 -28.88 5.47
CA ARG A 278 -24.46 -29.45 6.27
C ARG A 278 -24.85 -30.76 6.93
N LYS A 279 -26.06 -30.87 7.48
CA LYS A 279 -26.58 -32.09 8.06
C LYS A 279 -26.66 -33.23 7.02
N VAL A 280 -27.34 -32.98 5.89
CA VAL A 280 -27.53 -33.99 4.84
C VAL A 280 -26.19 -34.46 4.25
N VAL A 281 -25.27 -33.55 3.95
CA VAL A 281 -23.96 -33.92 3.38
C VAL A 281 -23.09 -34.65 4.42
N THR A 282 -23.17 -34.27 5.69
CA THR A 282 -22.46 -34.99 6.76
C THR A 282 -22.98 -36.40 6.93
N GLU A 283 -24.30 -36.60 6.93
CA GLU A 283 -24.93 -37.92 6.99
C GLU A 283 -24.56 -38.79 5.76
N ARG A 284 -24.47 -38.19 4.58
CA ARG A 284 -24.14 -38.85 3.33
C ARG A 284 -22.65 -39.15 3.16
N ASP A 285 -21.78 -38.15 3.41
CA ASP A 285 -20.37 -38.18 3.01
C ASP A 285 -19.42 -38.24 4.21
N GLY A 286 -19.94 -38.14 5.43
CA GLY A 286 -19.15 -38.07 6.66
C GLY A 286 -18.39 -36.76 6.87
N SER A 287 -18.69 -35.73 6.08
CA SER A 287 -18.03 -34.42 6.16
C SER A 287 -18.93 -33.30 5.64
N VAL A 288 -18.62 -32.06 5.98
CA VAL A 288 -19.34 -30.86 5.49
C VAL A 288 -18.82 -30.38 4.14
N GLN A 289 -17.86 -31.09 3.53
CA GLN A 289 -17.11 -30.59 2.34
C GLN A 289 -18.01 -30.15 1.19
N ALA A 290 -19.06 -30.87 0.86
CA ALA A 290 -19.96 -30.50 -0.24
C ALA A 290 -20.63 -29.12 0.01
N SER A 291 -20.88 -28.74 1.27
CA SER A 291 -21.46 -27.45 1.62
C SER A 291 -20.52 -26.25 1.42
N ARG A 292 -19.22 -26.46 1.19
CA ARG A 292 -18.26 -25.41 0.83
C ARG A 292 -18.66 -24.69 -0.47
N TRP A 293 -19.46 -25.34 -1.32
CA TRP A 293 -20.04 -24.72 -2.49
C TRP A 293 -20.87 -23.46 -2.14
N CYS A 294 -21.66 -23.52 -1.07
CA CYS A 294 -22.41 -22.35 -0.58
C CYS A 294 -21.47 -21.28 -0.01
N ALA A 295 -20.45 -21.72 0.73
CA ALA A 295 -19.58 -20.85 1.52
C ALA A 295 -18.75 -19.89 0.66
N GLY A 296 -18.40 -20.25 -0.56
CA GLY A 296 -17.65 -19.39 -1.47
C GLY A 296 -18.34 -18.07 -1.82
N CYS A 297 -19.70 -18.02 -1.69
CA CYS A 297 -20.50 -16.82 -1.94
C CYS A 297 -21.12 -16.23 -0.66
N HIS A 298 -21.54 -17.07 0.27
CA HIS A 298 -22.32 -16.64 1.44
C HIS A 298 -21.48 -16.47 2.70
N ASP A 299 -20.48 -17.34 2.89
CA ASP A 299 -19.65 -17.39 4.11
C ASP A 299 -18.15 -17.28 3.78
N PRO A 300 -17.71 -16.30 2.96
CA PRO A 300 -16.31 -16.27 2.54
C PRO A 300 -15.35 -16.09 3.72
N VAL A 301 -15.75 -15.40 4.79
CA VAL A 301 -14.87 -15.21 5.94
C VAL A 301 -14.59 -16.53 6.65
N PRO A 302 -15.59 -17.29 7.19
CA PRO A 302 -15.29 -18.58 7.81
C PRO A 302 -14.69 -19.60 6.82
N PHE A 303 -15.02 -19.50 5.55
CA PHE A 303 -14.53 -20.38 4.50
C PHE A 303 -13.01 -20.20 4.25
N PHE A 304 -12.57 -18.99 4.00
CA PHE A 304 -11.16 -18.70 3.72
C PHE A 304 -10.27 -18.69 4.98
N THR A 305 -10.85 -18.64 6.16
CA THR A 305 -10.11 -18.78 7.43
C THR A 305 -9.99 -20.24 7.87
N GLY A 306 -10.73 -21.17 7.23
CA GLY A 306 -10.81 -22.57 7.60
C GLY A 306 -11.75 -22.88 8.76
N ALA A 307 -12.40 -21.87 9.33
CA ALA A 307 -13.33 -22.07 10.44
C ALA A 307 -14.62 -22.81 10.02
N PHE A 308 -15.04 -22.66 8.76
CA PHE A 308 -16.28 -23.22 8.24
C PHE A 308 -16.39 -24.74 8.43
N ASP A 309 -15.29 -25.48 8.37
CA ASP A 309 -15.26 -26.93 8.45
C ASP A 309 -15.06 -27.48 9.87
N ALA A 310 -14.82 -26.63 10.86
CA ALA A 310 -14.61 -27.07 12.22
C ALA A 310 -15.85 -27.84 12.72
N SER A 311 -15.64 -29.00 13.37
CA SER A 311 -16.70 -29.85 13.87
C SER A 311 -17.54 -29.19 14.94
N ASP A 312 -16.94 -28.25 15.65
CA ASP A 312 -17.50 -27.45 16.74
C ASP A 312 -17.84 -26.00 16.32
N TYR A 313 -17.91 -25.74 15.01
CA TYR A 313 -18.24 -24.41 14.51
C TYR A 313 -19.62 -23.94 14.96
N ASP A 314 -19.65 -22.92 15.81
CA ASP A 314 -20.88 -22.28 16.26
C ASP A 314 -21.30 -21.24 15.21
N ASP A 315 -22.31 -21.57 14.44
CA ASP A 315 -22.83 -20.73 13.36
C ASP A 315 -23.62 -19.49 13.85
N VAL A 316 -23.76 -19.32 15.15
CA VAL A 316 -24.38 -18.13 15.77
C VAL A 316 -23.37 -17.25 16.46
N ASN A 317 -22.48 -17.83 17.30
CA ASN A 317 -21.62 -17.05 18.19
C ASN A 317 -20.15 -17.02 17.74
N HIS A 318 -19.74 -17.85 16.75
CA HIS A 318 -18.36 -17.77 16.25
C HIS A 318 -18.09 -16.38 15.65
N PRO A 319 -16.93 -15.76 15.91
CA PRO A 319 -16.63 -14.39 15.46
C PRO A 319 -16.78 -14.16 13.94
N THR A 320 -16.66 -15.22 13.13
CA THR A 320 -16.78 -15.14 11.66
C THR A 320 -18.19 -15.43 11.14
N SER A 321 -19.11 -15.91 11.99
CA SER A 321 -20.43 -16.38 11.53
C SER A 321 -21.35 -15.27 11.02
N GLN A 322 -21.19 -14.08 11.57
CA GLN A 322 -22.05 -12.91 11.27
C GLN A 322 -21.43 -11.94 10.24
N ALA A 323 -20.34 -12.36 9.59
CA ALA A 323 -19.54 -11.43 8.80
C ALA A 323 -20.20 -11.02 7.46
N GLY A 324 -20.95 -11.92 6.82
CA GLY A 324 -21.45 -11.67 5.48
C GLY A 324 -20.33 -11.52 4.44
N ILE A 325 -20.60 -10.77 3.38
CA ILE A 325 -19.59 -10.35 2.41
C ILE A 325 -19.04 -9.00 2.88
N THR A 326 -17.86 -9.02 3.50
CA THR A 326 -17.22 -7.84 4.08
C THR A 326 -16.60 -6.94 3.01
N CYS A 327 -16.23 -5.71 3.38
CA CYS A 327 -15.46 -4.81 2.53
C CYS A 327 -14.19 -5.52 2.02
N SER A 328 -13.45 -6.15 2.95
CA SER A 328 -12.20 -6.83 2.61
C SER A 328 -12.40 -8.03 1.73
N VAL A 329 -13.45 -8.85 1.92
CA VAL A 329 -13.75 -9.99 1.04
C VAL A 329 -13.94 -9.53 -0.40
N CYS A 330 -14.82 -8.54 -0.63
CA CYS A 330 -15.09 -8.03 -1.97
C CYS A 330 -13.82 -7.42 -2.61
N HIS A 331 -13.13 -6.56 -1.87
CA HIS A 331 -11.98 -5.81 -2.36
C HIS A 331 -10.66 -6.61 -2.39
N ALA A 332 -10.60 -7.77 -1.72
CA ALA A 332 -9.48 -8.69 -1.75
C ALA A 332 -9.52 -9.68 -2.93
N ILE A 333 -10.64 -9.78 -3.63
CA ILE A 333 -10.69 -10.56 -4.88
C ILE A 333 -9.65 -9.98 -5.84
N SER A 334 -8.68 -10.80 -6.23
CA SER A 334 -7.54 -10.41 -7.06
C SER A 334 -7.72 -10.78 -8.53
N HIS A 335 -8.57 -11.77 -8.81
CA HIS A 335 -8.83 -12.25 -10.16
C HIS A 335 -10.19 -12.96 -10.26
N VAL A 336 -10.87 -12.77 -11.39
CA VAL A 336 -12.04 -13.55 -11.82
C VAL A 336 -11.57 -14.50 -12.89
N ASN A 337 -11.69 -15.82 -12.65
CA ASN A 337 -11.10 -16.81 -13.56
C ASN A 337 -11.95 -17.06 -14.81
N SER A 338 -13.28 -17.04 -14.65
CA SER A 338 -14.20 -17.28 -15.77
C SER A 338 -15.60 -16.71 -15.49
N GLN A 339 -16.43 -16.69 -16.53
CA GLN A 339 -17.85 -16.36 -16.46
C GLN A 339 -18.74 -17.54 -16.04
N ARG A 340 -18.14 -18.59 -15.46
CA ARG A 340 -18.84 -19.81 -15.07
C ARG A 340 -19.74 -19.62 -13.84
N GLY A 341 -19.42 -18.65 -13.00
CA GLY A 341 -20.05 -18.46 -11.70
C GLY A 341 -19.51 -19.42 -10.64
N ASN A 342 -20.33 -19.83 -9.66
CA ASN A 342 -19.94 -20.73 -8.56
C ASN A 342 -18.73 -20.25 -7.76
N ALA A 343 -18.63 -18.94 -7.55
CA ALA A 343 -17.50 -18.29 -6.90
C ALA A 343 -16.16 -18.52 -7.63
N ASP A 344 -16.13 -18.54 -8.97
CA ASP A 344 -14.90 -18.76 -9.72
C ASP A 344 -13.98 -17.54 -9.71
N TYR A 345 -13.49 -17.22 -8.51
CA TYR A 345 -12.57 -16.11 -8.26
C TYR A 345 -11.37 -16.55 -7.40
N VAL A 346 -10.33 -15.74 -7.45
CA VAL A 346 -9.17 -15.85 -6.57
C VAL A 346 -9.19 -14.70 -5.61
N ILE A 347 -9.09 -14.99 -4.30
CA ILE A 347 -8.90 -13.99 -3.25
C ILE A 347 -7.46 -14.03 -2.75
N ASP A 348 -6.89 -12.86 -2.45
CA ASP A 348 -5.55 -12.73 -1.86
C ASP A 348 -5.62 -11.79 -0.66
N GLU A 349 -4.85 -12.09 0.38
CA GLU A 349 -4.74 -11.16 1.50
C GLU A 349 -4.20 -9.81 0.99
N PRO A 350 -4.97 -8.71 1.09
CA PRO A 350 -4.50 -7.42 0.60
C PRO A 350 -3.24 -7.00 1.34
N VAL A 351 -2.29 -6.40 0.63
CA VAL A 351 -1.11 -5.83 1.27
C VAL A 351 -1.53 -4.58 2.03
N HIS A 352 -1.51 -4.67 3.34
CA HIS A 352 -1.83 -3.58 4.24
C HIS A 352 -0.58 -2.84 4.72
N TYR A 353 -0.79 -1.64 5.25
CA TYR A 353 0.25 -0.94 5.97
C TYR A 353 0.58 -1.67 7.28
N PRO A 354 1.84 -1.56 7.79
CA PRO A 354 2.35 -2.46 8.83
C PRO A 354 1.56 -2.53 10.14
N PHE A 355 0.79 -1.49 10.46
CA PHE A 355 0.12 -1.37 11.76
C PHE A 355 -1.41 -1.40 11.67
N VAL A 356 -1.97 -1.90 10.57
CA VAL A 356 -3.42 -1.93 10.34
C VAL A 356 -4.17 -2.75 11.40
N TYR A 357 -3.56 -3.83 11.91
CA TYR A 357 -4.14 -4.72 12.92
C TYR A 357 -3.62 -4.43 14.34
N SER A 358 -3.03 -3.28 14.59
CA SER A 358 -2.49 -2.94 15.91
C SER A 358 -3.57 -2.33 16.80
N ASP A 359 -3.70 -2.80 18.03
CA ASP A 359 -4.57 -2.21 19.05
C ASP A 359 -3.94 -0.97 19.69
N ASN A 360 -2.65 -0.72 19.44
CA ASN A 360 -1.96 0.44 20.00
C ASN A 360 -2.37 1.73 19.25
N PRO A 361 -2.96 2.74 19.95
CA PRO A 361 -3.48 3.96 19.31
C PRO A 361 -2.39 4.79 18.61
N VAL A 362 -1.14 4.74 19.08
CA VAL A 362 -0.02 5.44 18.43
C VAL A 362 0.33 4.77 17.10
N LEU A 363 0.40 3.44 17.07
CA LEU A 363 0.66 2.68 15.85
C LEU A 363 -0.49 2.81 14.86
N GLN A 364 -1.74 2.82 15.32
CA GLN A 364 -2.90 3.11 14.46
C GLN A 364 -2.78 4.50 13.83
N LYS A 365 -2.36 5.52 14.60
CA LYS A 365 -2.17 6.87 14.06
C LYS A 365 -1.04 6.94 13.03
N ILE A 366 0.06 6.22 13.25
CA ILE A 366 1.13 6.07 12.25
C ILE A 366 0.58 5.41 10.98
N ASN A 367 -0.22 4.37 11.12
CA ASN A 367 -0.84 3.69 9.99
C ASN A 367 -1.75 4.61 9.16
N GLU A 368 -2.58 5.44 9.80
CA GLU A 368 -3.38 6.46 9.11
C GLU A 368 -2.51 7.44 8.30
N VAL A 369 -1.39 7.89 8.88
CA VAL A 369 -0.45 8.77 8.18
C VAL A 369 0.15 8.07 6.96
N LEU A 370 0.50 6.78 7.06
CA LEU A 370 1.03 6.01 5.94
C LEU A 370 0.00 5.90 4.80
N VAL A 371 -1.25 5.54 5.12
CA VAL A 371 -2.35 5.48 4.12
C VAL A 371 -2.54 6.83 3.43
N LYS A 372 -2.62 7.91 4.20
CA LYS A 372 -2.80 9.28 3.67
C LYS A 372 -1.60 9.74 2.84
N SER A 373 -0.40 9.32 3.19
CA SER A 373 0.82 9.67 2.46
C SER A 373 0.91 8.99 1.10
N LYS A 374 0.37 7.78 0.95
CA LYS A 374 0.41 7.03 -0.31
C LYS A 374 -0.94 6.44 -0.73
N PRO A 375 -1.95 7.27 -1.01
CA PRO A 375 -3.30 6.80 -1.33
C PRO A 375 -3.37 5.99 -2.63
N ALA A 376 -2.44 6.19 -3.56
CA ALA A 376 -2.42 5.45 -4.83
C ALA A 376 -2.21 3.94 -4.61
N PHE A 377 -1.35 3.57 -3.66
CA PHE A 377 -1.15 2.17 -3.30
C PHE A 377 -2.41 1.55 -2.69
N HIS A 378 -2.98 2.19 -1.67
CA HIS A 378 -4.22 1.74 -1.06
C HIS A 378 -5.33 1.53 -2.11
N LYS A 379 -5.44 2.48 -3.05
CA LYS A 379 -6.41 2.36 -4.14
C LYS A 379 -6.11 1.17 -5.06
N ALA A 380 -4.85 0.93 -5.43
CA ALA A 380 -4.48 -0.16 -6.31
C ALA A 380 -4.72 -1.54 -5.67
N GLU A 381 -4.49 -1.65 -4.35
CA GLU A 381 -4.78 -2.87 -3.59
C GLU A 381 -6.27 -3.15 -3.47
N MET A 382 -7.10 -2.13 -3.23
CA MET A 382 -8.52 -2.29 -2.94
C MET A 382 -9.43 -2.14 -4.16
N LEU A 383 -8.98 -1.53 -5.26
CA LEU A 383 -9.79 -1.28 -6.45
C LEU A 383 -9.10 -1.82 -7.72
N LYS A 384 -9.51 -3.00 -8.16
CA LYS A 384 -9.07 -3.58 -9.42
C LYS A 384 -10.03 -3.16 -10.56
N PRO A 385 -9.56 -3.09 -11.82
CA PRO A 385 -10.40 -2.72 -12.96
C PRO A 385 -11.66 -3.57 -13.12
N PHE A 386 -11.55 -4.87 -12.84
CA PHE A 386 -12.67 -5.81 -13.01
C PHE A 386 -13.80 -5.64 -11.97
N HIS A 387 -13.59 -4.92 -10.84
CA HIS A 387 -14.71 -4.58 -9.92
C HIS A 387 -15.84 -3.80 -10.60
N LYS A 388 -15.58 -3.22 -11.78
CA LYS A 388 -16.58 -2.48 -12.56
C LYS A 388 -17.20 -3.30 -13.68
N THR A 389 -16.83 -4.57 -13.81
CA THR A 389 -17.35 -5.44 -14.87
C THR A 389 -18.48 -6.32 -14.34
N GLU A 390 -19.34 -6.74 -15.23
CA GLU A 390 -20.40 -7.70 -14.93
C GLU A 390 -19.89 -9.08 -14.55
N GLU A 391 -18.69 -9.46 -15.03
CA GLU A 391 -18.04 -10.72 -14.68
C GLU A 391 -17.72 -10.79 -13.18
N PHE A 392 -17.37 -9.66 -12.57
CA PHE A 392 -17.14 -9.61 -11.14
C PHE A 392 -18.38 -10.01 -10.34
N CYS A 393 -19.52 -9.41 -10.68
CA CYS A 393 -20.80 -9.74 -10.04
C CYS A 393 -21.24 -11.17 -10.34
N SER A 394 -20.94 -11.68 -11.55
CA SER A 394 -21.31 -13.02 -11.98
C SER A 394 -20.67 -14.13 -11.15
N THR A 395 -19.54 -13.87 -10.48
CA THR A 395 -18.90 -14.87 -9.65
C THR A 395 -19.84 -15.46 -8.60
N CYS A 396 -20.74 -14.65 -8.03
CA CYS A 396 -21.74 -15.06 -7.03
C CYS A 396 -23.17 -15.05 -7.60
N HIS A 397 -23.48 -14.18 -8.58
CA HIS A 397 -24.82 -14.03 -9.15
C HIS A 397 -25.09 -14.94 -10.37
N LYS A 398 -24.24 -15.95 -10.57
CA LYS A 398 -24.46 -17.05 -11.51
C LYS A 398 -24.02 -18.33 -10.85
N VAL A 399 -24.97 -19.26 -10.64
CA VAL A 399 -24.69 -20.52 -9.96
C VAL A 399 -25.28 -21.71 -10.70
N HIS A 400 -24.62 -22.83 -10.59
CA HIS A 400 -25.11 -24.16 -10.94
C HIS A 400 -24.71 -25.14 -9.84
N LEU A 401 -25.53 -26.13 -9.57
CA LEU A 401 -25.29 -27.13 -8.55
C LEU A 401 -24.44 -28.26 -9.15
N PRO A 402 -23.26 -28.52 -8.63
CA PRO A 402 -22.40 -29.58 -9.09
C PRO A 402 -22.82 -30.93 -8.51
N LYS A 403 -22.25 -32.02 -9.03
CA LYS A 403 -22.54 -33.37 -8.60
C LYS A 403 -22.25 -33.61 -7.12
N GLU A 404 -21.22 -32.99 -6.57
CA GLU A 404 -20.84 -33.13 -5.17
C GLU A 404 -21.95 -32.65 -4.22
N VAL A 405 -22.74 -31.69 -4.64
CA VAL A 405 -23.90 -31.20 -3.85
C VAL A 405 -25.12 -32.06 -4.09
N THR A 406 -25.44 -32.33 -5.36
CA THR A 406 -26.71 -32.98 -5.75
C THR A 406 -26.67 -34.52 -5.70
N ASN A 407 -25.48 -35.09 -5.76
CA ASN A 407 -25.24 -36.55 -5.97
C ASN A 407 -26.02 -37.14 -7.18
N TYR A 408 -26.31 -36.28 -8.17
CA TYR A 408 -27.11 -36.67 -9.33
C TYR A 408 -26.48 -36.28 -10.67
N LYS A 409 -26.34 -34.96 -10.92
CA LYS A 409 -25.78 -34.41 -12.16
C LYS A 409 -24.71 -33.38 -11.86
N GLU A 410 -23.74 -33.31 -12.79
CA GLU A 410 -22.65 -32.34 -12.71
C GLU A 410 -23.12 -30.88 -12.80
N PHE A 411 -24.22 -30.65 -13.50
CA PHE A 411 -24.76 -29.34 -13.72
C PHE A 411 -26.28 -29.32 -13.61
N LEU A 412 -26.79 -28.77 -12.53
CA LEU A 412 -28.19 -28.34 -12.42
C LEU A 412 -28.25 -26.83 -12.37
N ARG A 413 -29.02 -26.24 -13.26
CA ARG A 413 -29.13 -24.78 -13.35
C ARG A 413 -29.70 -24.20 -12.05
N GLY A 414 -28.97 -23.30 -11.46
CA GLY A 414 -29.40 -22.47 -10.35
C GLY A 414 -29.75 -21.04 -10.81
N GLN A 415 -29.62 -20.10 -9.88
CA GLN A 415 -29.78 -18.68 -10.14
C GLN A 415 -28.78 -18.21 -11.21
N ASN A 416 -29.24 -17.39 -12.15
CA ASN A 416 -28.37 -16.89 -13.21
C ASN A 416 -28.80 -15.48 -13.66
N HIS A 417 -28.41 -14.47 -12.94
CA HIS A 417 -28.67 -13.07 -13.30
C HIS A 417 -27.75 -12.59 -14.42
N TYR A 418 -26.53 -13.13 -14.50
CA TYR A 418 -25.53 -12.72 -15.47
C TYR A 418 -25.98 -12.98 -16.92
N ASP A 419 -26.35 -14.24 -17.26
CA ASP A 419 -26.77 -14.55 -18.62
C ASP A 419 -28.09 -13.85 -18.96
N SER A 420 -29.00 -13.71 -17.98
CA SER A 420 -30.23 -12.95 -18.16
C SER A 420 -29.98 -11.48 -18.47
N TYR A 421 -29.02 -10.88 -17.80
CA TYR A 421 -28.58 -9.50 -18.09
C TYR A 421 -27.98 -9.40 -19.48
N LEU A 422 -27.03 -10.27 -19.86
CA LEU A 422 -26.40 -10.26 -21.18
C LEU A 422 -27.42 -10.42 -22.32
N LEU A 423 -28.45 -11.23 -22.11
CA LEU A 423 -29.54 -11.45 -23.09
C LEU A 423 -30.58 -10.35 -23.08
N SER A 424 -30.56 -9.46 -22.12
CA SER A 424 -31.51 -8.35 -22.02
C SER A 424 -31.21 -7.23 -23.04
N GLY A 425 -32.22 -6.41 -23.35
CA GLY A 425 -32.02 -5.22 -24.17
C GLY A 425 -31.22 -4.11 -23.46
N VAL A 426 -31.02 -4.20 -22.13
CA VAL A 426 -30.36 -3.18 -21.32
C VAL A 426 -28.84 -3.30 -21.39
N SER A 427 -28.31 -4.53 -21.52
CA SER A 427 -26.87 -4.78 -21.47
C SER A 427 -26.06 -4.20 -22.63
N GLY A 428 -26.68 -3.98 -23.78
CA GLY A 428 -25.96 -3.61 -25.00
C GLY A 428 -25.32 -4.78 -25.77
N HIS A 429 -25.32 -6.00 -25.19
CA HIS A 429 -24.67 -7.18 -25.77
C HIS A 429 -25.57 -8.08 -26.61
N GLY A 430 -26.86 -8.08 -26.35
CA GLY A 430 -27.82 -8.92 -27.07
C GLY A 430 -28.34 -8.30 -28.36
N ALA A 431 -28.95 -9.14 -29.22
CA ALA A 431 -29.60 -8.68 -30.48
C ALA A 431 -30.66 -7.58 -30.25
N ARG A 432 -31.33 -7.59 -29.11
CA ARG A 432 -32.32 -6.55 -28.74
C ARG A 432 -31.65 -5.21 -28.45
N SER A 433 -30.39 -5.18 -28.08
CA SER A 433 -29.65 -3.97 -27.78
C SER A 433 -29.31 -3.15 -29.01
N PHE A 434 -29.40 -3.72 -30.19
CA PHE A 434 -29.24 -3.00 -31.46
C PHE A 434 -30.16 -1.80 -31.57
N TYR A 435 -31.35 -1.88 -30.99
CA TYR A 435 -32.36 -0.81 -31.04
C TYR A 435 -32.19 0.27 -29.95
N TYR A 436 -31.42 -0.05 -28.86
CA TYR A 436 -31.31 0.79 -27.66
C TYR A 436 -29.88 1.05 -27.18
N PRO A 437 -28.85 1.04 -28.04
CA PRO A 437 -27.48 1.20 -27.57
C PRO A 437 -27.23 2.48 -26.75
N PRO A 438 -27.88 3.64 -27.02
CA PRO A 438 -27.70 4.85 -26.21
C PRO A 438 -28.23 4.73 -24.77
N LYS A 439 -29.06 3.71 -24.48
CA LYS A 439 -29.67 3.45 -23.17
C LYS A 439 -29.08 2.19 -22.49
N ALA A 440 -28.05 1.59 -23.09
CA ALA A 440 -27.43 0.41 -22.53
C ALA A 440 -26.73 0.74 -21.18
N ALA A 441 -26.91 -0.13 -20.21
CA ALA A 441 -26.14 -0.13 -18.96
C ALA A 441 -25.07 -1.22 -19.08
N GLU A 442 -23.82 -0.81 -19.30
CA GLU A 442 -22.71 -1.69 -19.68
C GLU A 442 -22.26 -2.65 -18.55
N ASN A 443 -22.75 -2.45 -17.33
CA ASN A 443 -22.42 -3.30 -16.18
C ASN A 443 -23.51 -3.23 -15.10
N CYS A 444 -23.47 -4.18 -14.18
CA CYS A 444 -24.44 -4.30 -13.08
C CYS A 444 -24.37 -3.10 -12.11
N SER A 445 -23.16 -2.58 -11.87
CA SER A 445 -22.96 -1.46 -10.94
C SER A 445 -23.58 -0.14 -11.43
N SER A 446 -23.87 0.02 -12.72
CA SER A 446 -24.54 1.21 -13.25
C SER A 446 -25.95 1.38 -12.68
N CYS A 447 -26.63 0.29 -12.32
CA CYS A 447 -27.99 0.29 -11.75
C CYS A 447 -27.97 -0.04 -10.25
N HIS A 448 -27.21 -1.07 -9.84
CA HIS A 448 -27.20 -1.56 -8.47
C HIS A 448 -26.21 -0.86 -7.54
N MET A 449 -25.38 0.02 -8.06
CA MET A 449 -24.46 0.88 -7.31
C MET A 449 -24.46 2.29 -7.92
N PRO A 450 -25.59 3.01 -7.94
CA PRO A 450 -25.66 4.32 -8.54
C PRO A 450 -24.67 5.30 -7.91
N LEU A 451 -24.26 6.30 -8.67
CA LEU A 451 -23.35 7.33 -8.16
C LEU A 451 -24.11 8.30 -7.25
N GLN A 452 -23.62 8.50 -6.04
CA GLN A 452 -24.12 9.46 -5.07
C GLN A 452 -23.07 10.51 -4.71
N GLU A 453 -23.52 11.75 -4.48
CA GLU A 453 -22.62 12.83 -4.06
C GLU A 453 -22.02 12.54 -2.70
N SER A 454 -20.70 12.68 -2.56
CA SER A 454 -20.01 12.36 -1.34
C SER A 454 -18.73 13.18 -1.11
N ASN A 455 -18.44 13.45 0.16
CA ASN A 455 -17.18 14.02 0.61
C ASN A 455 -16.16 12.96 1.06
N ASP A 456 -16.45 11.69 0.84
CA ASP A 456 -15.57 10.58 1.14
C ASP A 456 -14.19 10.72 0.49
N PHE A 457 -13.17 10.12 1.09
CA PHE A 457 -11.81 10.13 0.53
C PHE A 457 -11.71 9.40 -0.82
N ALA A 458 -12.60 8.44 -1.07
CA ALA A 458 -12.71 7.72 -2.35
C ALA A 458 -13.45 8.52 -3.43
N ALA A 459 -14.17 9.58 -3.07
CA ALA A 459 -15.01 10.34 -3.98
C ALA A 459 -14.21 11.04 -5.09
N LYS A 460 -14.71 10.94 -6.33
CA LYS A 460 -14.09 11.47 -7.54
C LYS A 460 -15.08 12.32 -8.34
N PHE A 461 -14.55 13.14 -9.24
CA PHE A 461 -15.31 13.83 -10.25
C PHE A 461 -15.67 12.85 -11.38
N ASN A 462 -16.88 12.33 -11.35
CA ASN A 462 -17.37 11.33 -12.32
C ASN A 462 -18.37 11.90 -13.33
N GLY A 463 -18.85 13.12 -13.12
CA GLY A 463 -19.84 13.78 -13.97
C GLY A 463 -19.42 15.18 -14.43
N PRO A 464 -20.14 15.73 -15.43
CA PRO A 464 -19.88 17.06 -15.95
C PRO A 464 -20.27 18.19 -14.99
N ASP A 465 -21.03 17.89 -13.95
CA ASP A 465 -21.54 18.82 -12.94
C ASP A 465 -20.47 19.28 -11.91
N GLY A 466 -19.25 18.75 -12.00
CA GLY A 466 -18.15 19.08 -11.10
C GLY A 466 -18.33 18.58 -9.68
N LYS A 467 -19.26 17.67 -9.41
CA LYS A 467 -19.49 17.07 -8.11
C LYS A 467 -18.65 15.82 -7.90
N ARG A 468 -18.22 15.61 -6.66
CA ARG A 468 -17.52 14.40 -6.27
C ARG A 468 -18.53 13.34 -5.89
N THR A 469 -18.40 12.13 -6.44
CA THR A 469 -19.31 11.03 -6.21
C THR A 469 -18.59 9.74 -5.84
N VAL A 470 -19.28 8.85 -5.13
CA VAL A 470 -18.93 7.45 -4.89
C VAL A 470 -20.02 6.53 -5.41
N HIS A 471 -19.73 5.27 -5.61
CA HIS A 471 -20.76 4.26 -5.83
C HIS A 471 -21.47 3.93 -4.51
N ASP A 472 -22.79 3.86 -4.57
CA ASP A 472 -23.65 3.39 -3.49
C ASP A 472 -23.33 1.91 -3.18
N HIS A 473 -23.20 1.58 -1.89
CA HIS A 473 -22.95 0.22 -1.42
C HIS A 473 -24.14 -0.39 -0.68
N PHE A 474 -25.30 0.24 -0.76
CA PHE A 474 -26.55 -0.34 -0.31
C PHE A 474 -27.07 -1.41 -1.26
N PHE A 475 -26.66 -1.35 -2.53
CA PHE A 475 -27.05 -2.26 -3.61
C PHE A 475 -28.57 -2.30 -3.81
N PRO A 476 -29.22 -1.18 -4.14
CA PRO A 476 -30.65 -1.16 -4.37
C PRO A 476 -31.05 -2.16 -5.46
N GLY A 477 -32.14 -2.92 -5.21
CA GLY A 477 -32.69 -3.97 -6.07
C GLY A 477 -33.54 -3.43 -7.22
#